data_a609ba48161fb3936ca16867db9bb1d5
#
_entry.id   a609ba48161fb3936ca16867db9bb1d5
#
_cell.length_a   1.000
_cell.length_b   1.000
_cell.length_c   1.000
_cell.angle_alpha   90.00
_cell.angle_beta   90.00
_cell.angle_gamma   90.00
#
_symmetry.space_group_name_H-M   'P 1'
#
loop_
_entity.id
_entity.type
_entity.pdbx_description
1 polymer ?
#
loop_
_entity_poly.entity_id
_entity_poly.type
_entity_poly.pdbx_seq_one_letter_code
_entity_poly.pdbx_strand_id
1 'polypeptide(L)'
;MEFGIFHEFLTTQAGSQAEAFRNSFAQIEAAEEWGLDVVWLAEIHMNPTRSLLTAPLTVAAAIAARTHRIKIGTAVQILPLGHPLRLAEETATIDQISGGRLIFGVGRSALDRKSVV
;
A
#
# COMPACT_ATOMS: atom_id res chain seq x y z
N MET A 1 5.28 -20.35 -8.94
CA MET A 1 4.05 -19.73 -8.40
C MET A 1 4.44 -18.70 -7.37
N GLU A 2 3.84 -17.51 -7.40
CA GLU A 2 4.10 -16.47 -6.42
C GLU A 2 2.91 -16.34 -5.48
N PHE A 3 3.18 -16.15 -4.20
CA PHE A 3 2.17 -15.95 -3.17
C PHE A 3 2.30 -14.56 -2.55
N GLY A 4 1.17 -13.91 -2.31
CA GLY A 4 1.16 -12.59 -1.73
C GLY A 4 0.11 -12.41 -0.66
N ILE A 5 0.20 -11.29 0.05
CA ILE A 5 -0.83 -10.83 0.97
C ILE A 5 -1.44 -9.53 0.46
N PHE A 6 -2.73 -9.37 0.69
CA PHE A 6 -3.44 -8.10 0.47
C PHE A 6 -3.60 -7.40 1.81
N HIS A 7 -3.19 -6.13 1.89
CA HIS A 7 -3.18 -5.42 3.16
C HIS A 7 -3.95 -4.11 3.08
N GLU A 8 -4.80 -3.88 4.09
CA GLU A 8 -5.64 -2.68 4.20
C GLU A 8 -5.31 -1.82 5.44
N PHE A 9 -4.36 -2.24 6.27
CA PHE A 9 -4.02 -1.55 7.53
C PHE A 9 -5.26 -1.42 8.44
N LEU A 10 -5.75 -2.58 8.90
CA LEU A 10 -6.97 -2.67 9.69
C LEU A 10 -6.77 -2.20 11.13
N THR A 11 -7.81 -1.57 11.70
CA THR A 11 -7.82 -1.07 13.09
C THR A 11 -8.45 -2.03 14.08
N THR A 12 -9.08 -3.10 13.64
CA THR A 12 -10.00 -3.92 14.43
C THR A 12 -9.41 -4.57 15.68
N GLN A 13 -8.09 -4.69 15.78
CA GLN A 13 -7.40 -5.29 16.92
C GLN A 13 -6.36 -4.36 17.56
N ALA A 14 -6.31 -3.11 17.14
CA ALA A 14 -5.34 -2.15 17.62
C ALA A 14 -5.97 -1.17 18.61
N GLY A 15 -5.21 -0.73 19.62
CA GLY A 15 -5.64 0.27 20.60
C GLY A 15 -5.63 1.69 20.06
N SER A 16 -4.88 1.94 18.95
CA SER A 16 -4.77 3.23 18.28
C SER A 16 -4.43 3.07 16.81
N GLN A 17 -4.60 4.14 16.02
CA GLN A 17 -4.20 4.13 14.61
C GLN A 17 -2.68 3.94 14.47
N ALA A 18 -1.88 4.59 15.31
CA ALA A 18 -0.42 4.43 15.30
C ALA A 18 -0.01 2.97 15.57
N GLU A 19 -0.69 2.30 16.49
CA GLU A 19 -0.46 0.88 16.77
C GLU A 19 -0.86 -0.01 15.59
N ALA A 20 -1.97 0.31 14.91
CA ALA A 20 -2.37 -0.39 13.70
C ALA A 20 -1.31 -0.31 12.60
N PHE A 21 -0.68 0.85 12.41
CA PHE A 21 0.45 1.01 11.49
C PHE A 21 1.65 0.16 11.90
N ARG A 22 2.06 0.21 13.16
CA ARG A 22 3.18 -0.62 13.66
C ARG A 22 2.92 -2.12 13.45
N ASN A 23 1.72 -2.58 13.80
CA ASN A 23 1.34 -3.98 13.63
C ASN A 23 1.32 -4.39 12.14
N SER A 24 0.82 -3.53 11.27
CA SER A 24 0.79 -3.79 9.83
C SER A 24 2.19 -3.89 9.23
N PHE A 25 3.10 -3.02 9.60
CA PHE A 25 4.51 -3.12 9.17
C PHE A 25 5.16 -4.40 9.69
N ALA A 26 4.93 -4.76 10.95
CA ALA A 26 5.45 -6.01 11.51
C ALA A 26 4.94 -7.24 10.77
N GLN A 27 3.66 -7.25 10.37
CA GLN A 27 3.09 -8.33 9.57
C GLN A 27 3.73 -8.45 8.19
N ILE A 28 4.02 -7.32 7.54
CA ILE A 28 4.65 -7.30 6.22
C ILE A 28 6.12 -7.78 6.31
N GLU A 29 6.84 -7.35 7.33
CA GLU A 29 8.20 -7.82 7.59
C GLU A 29 8.22 -9.34 7.87
N ALA A 30 7.28 -9.83 8.66
CA ALA A 30 7.12 -11.27 8.91
C ALA A 30 6.76 -12.04 7.63
N ALA A 31 5.91 -11.47 6.77
CA ALA A 31 5.58 -12.07 5.48
C ALA A 31 6.82 -12.25 4.59
N GLU A 32 7.71 -11.27 4.58
CA GLU A 32 8.99 -11.39 3.88
C GLU A 32 9.85 -12.52 4.47
N GLU A 33 9.96 -12.61 5.79
CA GLU A 33 10.72 -13.67 6.48
C GLU A 33 10.16 -15.07 6.18
N TRP A 34 8.84 -15.18 6.05
CA TRP A 34 8.17 -16.44 5.74
C TRP A 34 8.21 -16.82 4.26
N GLY A 35 8.82 -15.99 3.42
CA GLY A 35 9.02 -16.27 2.01
C GLY A 35 7.87 -15.91 1.09
N LEU A 36 6.94 -15.07 1.52
CA LEU A 36 5.92 -14.51 0.63
C LEU A 36 6.58 -13.59 -0.41
N ASP A 37 5.99 -13.54 -1.61
CA ASP A 37 6.61 -12.90 -2.77
C ASP A 37 6.16 -11.45 -2.95
N VAL A 38 4.95 -11.11 -2.54
CA VAL A 38 4.38 -9.78 -2.78
C VAL A 38 3.41 -9.35 -1.68
N VAL A 39 3.46 -8.07 -1.33
CA VAL A 39 2.41 -7.40 -0.56
C VAL A 39 1.64 -6.47 -1.48
N TRP A 40 0.31 -6.59 -1.48
CA TRP A 40 -0.61 -5.74 -2.24
C TRP A 40 -1.25 -4.73 -1.32
N LEU A 41 -1.14 -3.46 -1.65
CA LEU A 41 -1.64 -2.35 -0.85
C LEU A 41 -2.93 -1.79 -1.45
N ALA A 42 -3.97 -1.70 -0.63
CA ALA A 42 -5.22 -1.04 -0.99
C ALA A 42 -5.08 0.49 -1.01
N GLU A 43 -6.05 1.17 -1.60
CA GLU A 43 -6.29 2.60 -1.36
C GLU A 43 -7.76 2.78 -1.04
N ILE A 44 -8.06 3.07 0.23
CA ILE A 44 -9.43 3.19 0.74
C ILE A 44 -9.56 4.52 1.48
N HIS A 45 -10.51 5.34 1.05
CA HIS A 45 -10.74 6.66 1.58
C HIS A 45 -12.02 6.74 2.40
N MET A 46 -12.02 7.63 3.41
CA MET A 46 -13.19 8.00 4.20
C MET A 46 -13.88 6.83 4.91
N ASN A 47 -13.12 5.77 5.21
CA ASN A 47 -13.64 4.60 5.93
C ASN A 47 -12.61 4.09 6.96
N PRO A 48 -12.32 4.91 8.01
CA PRO A 48 -11.25 4.59 8.97
C PRO A 48 -11.58 3.40 9.87
N THR A 49 -12.83 3.00 9.95
CA THR A 49 -13.22 1.78 10.69
C THR A 49 -12.86 0.50 9.92
N ARG A 50 -12.68 0.59 8.61
CA ARG A 50 -12.24 -0.51 7.78
C ARG A 50 -10.73 -0.46 7.51
N SER A 51 -10.22 0.66 7.02
CA SER A 51 -8.85 0.76 6.55
C SER A 51 -8.24 2.12 6.85
N LEU A 52 -6.99 2.13 7.25
CA LEU A 52 -6.17 3.33 7.39
C LEU A 52 -5.29 3.60 6.18
N LEU A 53 -5.33 2.73 5.18
CA LEU A 53 -4.46 2.83 4.01
C LEU A 53 -5.05 3.78 2.97
N THR A 54 -4.82 5.06 3.17
CA THR A 54 -5.26 6.15 2.29
C THR A 54 -4.17 6.66 1.35
N ALA A 55 -2.91 6.38 1.67
CA ALA A 55 -1.74 6.86 0.93
C ALA A 55 -0.79 5.68 0.61
N PRO A 56 -1.15 4.81 -0.34
CA PRO A 56 -0.40 3.58 -0.59
C PRO A 56 1.04 3.82 -1.03
N LEU A 57 1.33 4.88 -1.78
CA LEU A 57 2.71 5.16 -2.19
C LEU A 57 3.59 5.59 -1.00
N THR A 58 3.06 6.35 -0.06
CA THR A 58 3.78 6.70 1.18
C THR A 58 4.12 5.45 1.98
N VAL A 59 3.16 4.55 2.12
CA VAL A 59 3.35 3.27 2.81
C VAL A 59 4.31 2.36 2.04
N ALA A 60 4.20 2.31 0.71
CA ALA A 60 5.11 1.55 -0.14
C ALA A 60 6.57 1.99 0.04
N ALA A 61 6.83 3.29 0.15
CA ALA A 61 8.18 3.81 0.43
C ALA A 61 8.72 3.31 1.78
N ALA A 62 7.88 3.32 2.81
CA ALA A 62 8.26 2.81 4.13
C ALA A 62 8.55 1.30 4.11
N ILE A 63 7.71 0.52 3.42
CA ILE A 63 7.94 -0.92 3.24
C ILE A 63 9.24 -1.17 2.46
N ALA A 64 9.47 -0.42 1.40
CA ALA A 64 10.68 -0.54 0.59
C ALA A 64 11.96 -0.36 1.40
N ALA A 65 11.96 0.59 2.35
CA ALA A 65 13.09 0.85 3.23
C ALA A 65 13.28 -0.21 4.33
N ARG A 66 12.23 -0.95 4.69
CA ARG A 66 12.22 -1.95 5.76
C ARG A 66 12.41 -3.38 5.28
N THR A 67 12.28 -3.61 4.00
CA THR A 67 12.32 -4.95 3.40
C THR A 67 13.42 -5.04 2.35
N HIS A 68 13.77 -6.26 1.94
CA HIS A 68 14.89 -6.50 1.03
C HIS A 68 14.50 -7.26 -0.24
N ARG A 69 13.46 -8.09 -0.19
CA ARG A 69 13.12 -9.03 -1.26
C ARG A 69 11.65 -8.93 -1.71
N ILE A 70 10.71 -8.77 -0.79
CA ILE A 70 9.27 -8.79 -1.10
C ILE A 70 8.92 -7.68 -2.09
N LYS A 71 8.15 -8.02 -3.11
CA LYS A 71 7.59 -7.04 -4.06
C LYS A 71 6.48 -6.25 -3.38
N ILE A 72 6.30 -5.02 -3.81
CA ILE A 72 5.33 -4.09 -3.24
C ILE A 72 4.42 -3.63 -4.36
N GLY A 73 3.15 -4.02 -4.30
CA GLY A 73 2.18 -3.69 -5.33
C GLY A 73 1.07 -2.78 -4.81
N THR A 74 0.59 -1.87 -5.64
CA THR A 74 -0.65 -1.14 -5.37
C THR A 74 -1.82 -1.83 -6.04
N ALA A 75 -2.89 -2.08 -5.28
CA ALA A 75 -4.09 -2.73 -5.78
C ALA A 75 -5.34 -2.02 -5.22
N VAL A 76 -5.61 -0.81 -5.68
CA VAL A 76 -4.89 -0.08 -6.73
C VAL A 76 -4.54 1.34 -6.26
N GLN A 77 -3.61 2.02 -6.93
CA GLN A 77 -3.48 3.48 -6.82
C GLN A 77 -4.64 4.13 -7.58
N ILE A 78 -5.42 4.97 -6.91
CA ILE A 78 -6.57 5.66 -7.51
C ILE A 78 -6.08 6.89 -8.28
N LEU A 79 -5.94 6.76 -9.59
CA LEU A 79 -5.37 7.83 -10.43
C LEU A 79 -6.12 9.16 -10.36
N PRO A 80 -7.47 9.21 -10.37
CA PRO A 80 -8.19 10.48 -10.34
C PRO A 80 -7.95 11.34 -9.09
N LEU A 81 -7.41 10.77 -8.02
CA LEU A 81 -7.13 11.49 -6.78
C LEU A 81 -5.73 12.10 -6.74
N GLY A 82 -4.88 11.82 -7.70
CA GLY A 82 -3.50 12.31 -7.73
C GLY A 82 -3.16 13.11 -8.97
N HIS A 83 -2.17 14.01 -8.84
CA HIS A 83 -1.61 14.70 -9.99
C HIS A 83 -0.66 13.75 -10.75
N PRO A 84 -0.80 13.60 -12.08
CA PRO A 84 -0.02 12.61 -12.85
C PRO A 84 1.50 12.76 -12.71
N LEU A 85 2.02 13.97 -12.74
CA LEU A 85 3.44 14.23 -12.56
C LEU A 85 3.92 13.77 -11.18
N ARG A 86 3.17 14.11 -10.14
CA ARG A 86 3.51 13.71 -8.76
C ARG A 86 3.52 12.20 -8.60
N LEU A 87 2.50 11.53 -9.12
CA LEU A 87 2.41 10.06 -9.05
C LEU A 87 3.58 9.40 -9.80
N ALA A 88 3.94 9.91 -10.97
CA ALA A 88 5.07 9.39 -11.75
C ALA A 88 6.40 9.54 -10.98
N GLU A 89 6.65 10.71 -10.40
CA GLU A 89 7.88 10.97 -9.64
C GLU A 89 7.95 10.15 -8.35
N GLU A 90 6.85 10.04 -7.60
CA GLU A 90 6.79 9.23 -6.39
C GLU A 90 7.00 7.75 -6.71
N THR A 91 6.35 7.24 -7.75
CA THR A 91 6.50 5.86 -8.20
C THR A 91 7.95 5.55 -8.60
N ALA A 92 8.56 6.41 -9.39
CA ALA A 92 9.96 6.26 -9.78
C ALA A 92 10.91 6.32 -8.56
N THR A 93 10.61 7.17 -7.59
CA THR A 93 11.40 7.28 -6.36
C THR A 93 11.33 6.00 -5.53
N ILE A 94 10.12 5.44 -5.36
CA ILE A 94 9.92 4.19 -4.64
C ILE A 94 10.59 3.03 -5.36
N ASP A 95 10.57 3.02 -6.69
CA ASP A 95 11.24 1.98 -7.47
C ASP A 95 12.75 2.01 -7.23
N GLN A 96 13.37 3.17 -7.13
CA GLN A 96 14.76 3.31 -6.75
C GLN A 96 15.04 2.88 -5.31
N ILE A 97 14.23 3.30 -4.34
CA ILE A 97 14.38 2.91 -2.93
C ILE A 97 14.29 1.39 -2.79
N SER A 98 13.35 0.77 -3.49
CA SER A 98 13.09 -0.67 -3.40
C SER A 98 14.04 -1.54 -4.21
N GLY A 99 14.86 -0.95 -5.09
CA GLY A 99 15.70 -1.71 -6.02
C GLY A 99 14.88 -2.46 -7.07
N GLY A 100 13.83 -1.84 -7.61
CA GLY A 100 13.01 -2.41 -8.68
C GLY A 100 11.91 -3.37 -8.22
N ARG A 101 11.51 -3.32 -6.95
CA ARG A 101 10.47 -4.22 -6.39
C ARG A 101 9.04 -3.68 -6.47
N LEU A 102 8.85 -2.45 -6.97
CA LEU A 102 7.52 -1.85 -7.05
C LEU A 102 6.72 -2.42 -8.23
N ILE A 103 5.45 -2.72 -7.97
CA ILE A 103 4.44 -3.05 -8.98
C ILE A 103 3.35 -1.98 -8.90
N PHE A 104 3.30 -1.12 -9.92
CA PHE A 104 2.37 0.00 -9.92
C PHE A 104 1.04 -0.37 -10.56
N GLY A 105 0.11 -0.86 -9.73
CA GLY A 105 -1.27 -1.15 -10.13
C GLY A 105 -2.15 0.09 -10.02
N VAL A 106 -2.94 0.37 -11.05
CA VAL A 106 -3.75 1.59 -11.13
C VAL A 106 -5.22 1.31 -11.37
N GLY A 107 -6.07 2.21 -10.92
CA GLY A 107 -7.50 2.11 -11.11
C GLY A 107 -8.23 3.43 -10.92
N ARG A 108 -9.55 3.41 -11.14
CA ARG A 108 -10.39 4.61 -11.01
C ARG A 108 -11.02 4.77 -9.64
N SER A 109 -11.05 3.76 -8.82
CA SER A 109 -11.81 3.63 -7.57
C SER A 109 -13.07 2.77 -7.74
N ALA A 110 -13.48 2.15 -6.62
CA ALA A 110 -14.77 1.48 -6.51
C ALA A 110 -15.92 2.45 -6.14
N LEU A 111 -15.59 3.72 -5.82
CA LEU A 111 -16.60 4.73 -5.52
C LEU A 111 -17.34 5.15 -6.79
N ASP A 112 -18.67 5.14 -6.72
CA ASP A 112 -19.51 5.64 -7.81
C ASP A 112 -19.19 7.12 -8.09
N ARG A 113 -19.11 7.48 -9.37
CA ARG A 113 -18.91 8.86 -9.82
C ARG A 113 -19.88 9.86 -9.20
N LYS A 114 -21.05 9.40 -8.80
CA LYS A 114 -22.09 10.22 -8.15
C LYS A 114 -21.79 10.59 -6.70
N SER A 115 -20.88 9.87 -6.05
CA SER A 115 -20.51 10.14 -4.64
C SER A 115 -19.26 11.01 -4.48
N VAL A 116 -18.64 11.46 -5.58
CA VAL A 116 -17.37 12.23 -5.59
C VAL A 116 -17.56 13.67 -6.08
N VAL A 117 -18.78 14.08 -6.32
CA VAL A 117 -19.11 15.44 -6.75
C VAL A 117 -19.45 16.33 -5.58
#